data_9edb3a68dca2488e2a3370e7f710d24a
#
_entry.id   9edb3a68dca2488e2a3370e7f710d24a
#
_cell.length_a   1.000
_cell.length_b   1.000
_cell.length_c   1.000
_cell.angle_alpha   90.00
_cell.angle_beta   90.00
_cell.angle_gamma   90.00
#
_symmetry.space_group_name_H-M   'P 1'
#
loop_
_entity.id
_entity.type
_entity.pdbx_description
1 polymer ?
#
loop_
_entity_poly.entity_id
_entity_poly.type
_entity_poly.pdbx_seq_one_letter_code
_entity_poly.pdbx_strand_id
1 'polypeptide(L)'
;HIGWQVAVNHRLNATRNPYAHIHKPDITIEEVRSSPMLWDPIRFLESCPSSDGSCAVVISSEMHARLAPRPPAWIHGTGWRTETGHFAGRDEVNPRAGQECAAAAYREAGITDPGTEVDVSELYIPYSWYEPMWMENIGLAPESSGWRAVDEGHTAFGGRHPINPSGGVLSGNPTGATGLLRFAEAALQVRGLAGEHQVDGARRAIGHAMGGASQFHALWVVGSEKP
;
A
#
# COMPACT_ATOMS: atom_id res chain seq x y z
N HIS A 1 8.82 14.32 -12.06
CA HIS A 1 8.24 14.92 -10.83
C HIS A 1 7.31 13.96 -10.09
N ILE A 2 6.68 12.99 -10.76
CA ILE A 2 5.72 12.05 -10.14
C ILE A 2 6.32 11.33 -8.93
N GLY A 3 7.50 10.71 -9.06
CA GLY A 3 8.15 10.04 -7.94
C GLY A 3 8.43 10.98 -6.75
N TRP A 4 8.79 12.23 -7.03
CA TRP A 4 8.99 13.23 -5.97
C TRP A 4 7.68 13.56 -5.25
N GLN A 5 6.57 13.67 -5.98
CA GLN A 5 5.24 13.90 -5.41
C GLN A 5 4.82 12.73 -4.50
N VAL A 6 5.02 11.50 -4.95
CA VAL A 6 4.76 10.30 -4.12
C VAL A 6 5.58 10.33 -2.84
N ALA A 7 6.88 10.63 -2.93
CA ALA A 7 7.74 10.69 -1.75
C ALA A 7 7.29 11.76 -0.75
N VAL A 8 6.86 12.92 -1.23
CA VAL A 8 6.30 14.01 -0.40
C VAL A 8 4.99 13.55 0.25
N ASN A 9 4.05 13.01 -0.52
CA ASN A 9 2.74 12.56 -0.02
C ASN A 9 2.89 11.54 1.11
N HIS A 10 3.71 10.50 0.92
CA HIS A 10 3.90 9.47 1.94
C HIS A 10 4.54 10.01 3.22
N ARG A 11 5.52 10.91 3.12
CA ARG A 11 6.15 11.49 4.30
C ARG A 11 5.23 12.46 5.05
N LEU A 12 4.38 13.20 4.34
CA LEU A 12 3.34 14.01 4.96
C LEU A 12 2.27 13.13 5.62
N ASN A 13 1.87 12.02 4.97
CA ASN A 13 0.96 11.05 5.57
C ASN A 13 1.51 10.47 6.88
N ALA A 14 2.80 10.13 6.90
CA ALA A 14 3.48 9.60 8.06
C ALA A 14 3.44 10.51 9.29
N THR A 15 3.30 11.83 9.11
CA THR A 15 3.20 12.75 10.25
C THR A 15 1.95 12.54 11.09
N ARG A 16 0.93 11.86 10.54
CA ARG A 16 -0.33 11.51 11.20
C ARG A 16 -0.28 10.13 11.87
N ASN A 17 0.76 9.32 11.58
CA ASN A 17 0.90 7.98 12.12
C ASN A 17 1.99 7.96 13.20
N PRO A 18 1.65 7.80 14.48
CA PRO A 18 2.63 7.82 15.56
C PRO A 18 3.63 6.65 15.50
N TYR A 19 3.34 5.62 14.70
CA TYR A 19 4.21 4.44 14.53
C TYR A 19 5.12 4.52 13.31
N ALA A 20 5.01 5.57 12.48
CA ALA A 20 5.93 5.76 11.37
C ALA A 20 7.34 6.07 11.89
N HIS A 21 8.37 5.53 11.22
CA HIS A 21 9.76 5.77 11.62
C HIS A 21 10.20 7.20 11.28
N ILE A 22 9.82 7.69 10.09
CA ILE A 22 10.21 9.03 9.63
C ILE A 22 9.02 9.96 9.70
N HIS A 23 9.12 11.01 10.51
CA HIS A 23 8.20 12.13 10.57
C HIS A 23 8.90 13.36 10.01
N LYS A 24 8.41 13.88 8.88
CA LYS A 24 8.99 15.06 8.21
C LYS A 24 7.88 15.97 7.68
N PRO A 25 7.31 16.82 8.56
CA PRO A 25 6.15 17.66 8.22
C PRO A 25 6.48 18.79 7.24
N ASP A 26 7.73 19.15 7.10
CA ASP A 26 8.25 20.23 6.25
C ASP A 26 8.83 19.75 4.92
N ILE A 27 8.64 18.48 4.56
CA ILE A 27 9.15 17.92 3.31
C ILE A 27 8.58 18.65 2.09
N THR A 28 9.44 18.96 1.12
CA THR A 28 9.05 19.61 -0.13
C THR A 28 9.53 18.84 -1.36
N ILE A 29 8.90 19.07 -2.50
CA ILE A 29 9.34 18.50 -3.79
C ILE A 29 10.79 18.92 -4.10
N GLU A 30 11.15 20.18 -3.82
CA GLU A 30 12.50 20.67 -4.05
C GLU A 30 13.53 19.93 -3.19
N GLU A 31 13.22 19.64 -1.95
CA GLU A 31 14.08 18.84 -1.07
C GLU A 31 14.27 17.42 -1.61
N VAL A 32 13.20 16.75 -2.06
CA VAL A 32 13.33 15.44 -2.68
C VAL A 32 14.17 15.50 -3.94
N ARG A 33 13.90 16.47 -4.82
CA ARG A 33 14.61 16.68 -6.07
C ARG A 33 16.10 16.97 -5.88
N SER A 34 16.48 17.70 -4.85
CA SER A 34 17.86 18.06 -4.54
C SER A 34 18.59 17.04 -3.66
N SER A 35 17.91 16.01 -3.18
CA SER A 35 18.55 14.97 -2.36
C SER A 35 19.58 14.18 -3.17
N PRO A 36 20.58 13.55 -2.52
CA PRO A 36 21.61 12.79 -3.21
C PRO A 36 21.05 11.77 -4.20
N MET A 37 21.69 11.68 -5.37
CA MET A 37 21.37 10.65 -6.37
C MET A 37 21.85 9.29 -5.83
N LEU A 38 20.97 8.30 -5.75
CA LEU A 38 21.37 6.93 -5.44
C LEU A 38 21.83 6.21 -6.72
N TRP A 39 21.00 6.27 -7.75
CA TRP A 39 21.28 5.84 -9.11
C TRP A 39 20.25 6.51 -10.03
N ASP A 40 20.67 6.94 -11.19
CA ASP A 40 19.82 7.69 -12.12
C ASP A 40 18.59 6.88 -12.57
N PRO A 41 17.37 7.44 -12.43
CA PRO A 41 17.00 8.77 -11.95
C PRO A 41 16.62 8.88 -10.45
N ILE A 42 16.81 7.83 -9.66
CA ILE A 42 16.31 7.70 -8.29
C ILE A 42 17.17 8.45 -7.28
N ARG A 43 16.51 9.25 -6.45
CA ARG A 43 17.15 10.02 -5.40
C ARG A 43 16.94 9.41 -4.02
N PHE A 44 17.76 9.79 -3.06
CA PHE A 44 17.76 9.26 -1.70
C PHE A 44 16.40 9.36 -1.02
N LEU A 45 15.71 10.50 -1.13
CA LEU A 45 14.40 10.68 -0.51
C LEU A 45 13.25 9.99 -1.27
N GLU A 46 13.50 9.37 -2.40
CA GLU A 46 12.56 8.51 -3.11
C GLU A 46 12.64 7.05 -2.66
N SER A 47 13.58 6.71 -1.77
CA SER A 47 13.78 5.37 -1.26
C SER A 47 13.28 5.22 0.19
N CYS A 48 12.97 3.98 0.55
CA CYS A 48 12.59 3.63 1.91
C CYS A 48 13.80 3.65 2.87
N PRO A 49 13.59 3.93 4.16
CA PRO A 49 14.61 3.76 5.19
C PRO A 49 14.82 2.28 5.53
N SER A 50 15.94 1.95 6.15
CA SER A 50 16.06 0.74 6.96
C SER A 50 15.47 1.02 8.34
N SER A 51 14.56 0.17 8.80
CA SER A 51 13.87 0.35 10.08
C SER A 51 13.86 -0.94 10.88
N ASP A 52 13.77 -0.81 12.18
CA ASP A 52 13.37 -1.89 13.08
C ASP A 52 11.88 -1.75 13.39
N GLY A 53 11.18 -2.86 13.54
CA GLY A 53 9.77 -2.84 13.86
C GLY A 53 9.14 -4.22 13.84
N SER A 54 7.95 -4.31 14.42
CA SER A 54 7.18 -5.55 14.48
C SER A 54 5.69 -5.27 14.28
N CYS A 55 4.95 -6.31 13.91
CA CYS A 55 3.52 -6.27 13.79
C CYS A 55 2.95 -7.60 14.28
N ALA A 56 1.84 -7.55 15.01
CA ALA A 56 1.09 -8.73 15.42
C ALA A 56 -0.40 -8.55 15.08
N VAL A 57 -0.99 -9.55 14.45
CA VAL A 57 -2.40 -9.58 14.07
C VAL A 57 -3.05 -10.85 14.64
N VAL A 58 -4.23 -10.70 15.23
CA VAL A 58 -5.03 -11.83 15.69
C VAL A 58 -6.09 -12.14 14.64
N ILE A 59 -6.04 -13.33 14.07
CA ILE A 59 -7.04 -13.85 13.16
C ILE A 59 -7.93 -14.85 13.95
N SER A 60 -9.23 -14.74 13.78
CA SER A 60 -10.19 -15.58 14.50
C SER A 60 -11.35 -16.01 13.60
N SER A 61 -12.10 -17.02 14.02
CA SER A 61 -13.37 -17.38 13.39
C SER A 61 -14.42 -16.29 13.61
N GLU A 62 -15.46 -16.26 12.78
CA GLU A 62 -16.61 -15.35 12.92
C GLU A 62 -17.21 -15.38 14.33
N MET A 63 -17.37 -16.58 14.90
CA MET A 63 -17.94 -16.75 16.24
C MET A 63 -17.17 -15.94 17.29
N HIS A 64 -15.83 -15.98 17.26
CA HIS A 64 -15.00 -15.23 18.18
C HIS A 64 -14.90 -13.77 17.81
N ALA A 65 -14.87 -13.43 16.52
CA ALA A 65 -14.86 -12.05 16.05
C ALA A 65 -16.08 -11.26 16.54
N ARG A 66 -17.27 -11.90 16.58
CA ARG A 66 -18.50 -11.28 17.10
C ARG A 66 -18.47 -10.98 18.60
N LEU A 67 -17.60 -11.67 19.35
CA LEU A 67 -17.39 -11.43 20.78
C LEU A 67 -16.30 -10.39 21.06
N ALA A 68 -15.60 -9.91 20.03
CA ALA A 68 -14.56 -8.93 20.18
C ALA A 68 -15.14 -7.59 20.67
N PRO A 69 -14.44 -6.86 21.57
CA PRO A 69 -14.94 -5.60 22.14
C PRO A 69 -14.92 -4.44 21.11
N ARG A 70 -14.28 -4.64 19.98
CA ARG A 70 -14.19 -3.67 18.87
C ARG A 70 -14.56 -4.35 17.56
N PRO A 71 -15.10 -3.59 16.57
CA PRO A 71 -15.44 -4.15 15.26
C PRO A 71 -14.25 -4.89 14.63
N PRO A 72 -14.46 -6.11 14.09
CA PRO A 72 -13.43 -6.81 13.35
C PRO A 72 -13.25 -6.17 11.95
N ALA A 73 -12.08 -6.36 11.34
CA ALA A 73 -11.95 -6.29 9.89
C ALA A 73 -12.26 -7.68 9.32
N TRP A 74 -13.13 -7.73 8.32
CA TRP A 74 -13.47 -8.98 7.65
C TRP A 74 -12.54 -9.18 6.45
N ILE A 75 -11.94 -10.35 6.32
CA ILE A 75 -11.16 -10.71 5.15
C ILE A 75 -12.13 -11.12 4.05
N HIS A 76 -12.21 -10.35 2.99
CA HIS A 76 -13.09 -10.58 1.85
C HIS A 76 -12.42 -11.41 0.76
N GLY A 77 -11.11 -11.27 0.61
CA GLY A 77 -10.37 -12.01 -0.38
C GLY A 77 -8.88 -11.97 -0.13
N THR A 78 -8.22 -13.01 -0.60
CA THR A 78 -6.77 -13.20 -0.48
C THR A 78 -6.17 -13.66 -1.79
N GLY A 79 -4.98 -13.18 -2.07
CA GLY A 79 -4.19 -13.65 -3.21
C GLY A 79 -2.72 -13.71 -2.83
N TRP A 80 -2.04 -14.71 -3.32
CA TRP A 80 -0.59 -14.76 -3.31
C TRP A 80 -0.08 -15.51 -4.52
N ARG A 81 1.01 -15.02 -5.12
CA ARG A 81 1.62 -15.59 -6.32
C ARG A 81 3.12 -15.38 -6.27
N THR A 82 3.81 -16.16 -7.06
CA THR A 82 5.27 -16.13 -7.15
C THR A 82 5.67 -16.17 -8.62
N GLU A 83 6.55 -15.28 -9.02
CA GLU A 83 7.28 -15.39 -10.27
C GLU A 83 8.31 -16.53 -10.22
N THR A 84 8.88 -16.87 -11.35
CA THR A 84 9.98 -17.87 -11.42
C THR A 84 11.18 -17.40 -10.58
N GLY A 85 12.00 -18.34 -10.09
CA GLY A 85 13.22 -18.02 -9.35
C GLY A 85 14.31 -17.32 -10.19
N HIS A 86 14.24 -17.42 -11.52
CA HIS A 86 15.19 -16.78 -12.44
C HIS A 86 14.70 -15.40 -12.87
N PHE A 87 15.57 -14.40 -12.91
CA PHE A 87 15.25 -13.06 -13.40
C PHE A 87 14.97 -13.03 -14.89
N ALA A 88 15.65 -13.86 -15.68
CA ALA A 88 15.46 -13.93 -17.12
C ALA A 88 14.01 -14.29 -17.48
N GLY A 89 13.36 -13.41 -18.24
CA GLY A 89 11.98 -13.60 -18.68
C GLY A 89 10.91 -13.09 -17.72
N ARG A 90 11.28 -12.48 -16.57
CA ARG A 90 10.33 -11.75 -15.74
C ARG A 90 10.08 -10.36 -16.30
N ASP A 91 8.87 -9.88 -16.18
CA ASP A 91 8.54 -8.47 -16.28
C ASP A 91 8.59 -7.87 -14.88
N GLU A 92 9.61 -7.04 -14.61
CA GLU A 92 9.80 -6.41 -13.29
C GLU A 92 8.97 -5.13 -13.13
N VAL A 93 8.48 -4.57 -14.22
CA VAL A 93 7.63 -3.38 -14.22
C VAL A 93 6.16 -3.77 -14.05
N ASN A 94 5.73 -4.82 -14.76
CA ASN A 94 4.35 -5.30 -14.71
C ASN A 94 4.30 -6.82 -14.44
N PRO A 95 4.77 -7.28 -13.27
CA PRO A 95 4.90 -8.71 -12.97
C PRO A 95 3.55 -9.43 -13.03
N ARG A 96 3.55 -10.56 -13.70
CA ARG A 96 2.36 -11.41 -13.86
C ARG A 96 1.86 -11.93 -12.51
N ALA A 97 2.78 -12.24 -11.60
CA ALA A 97 2.42 -12.68 -10.25
C ALA A 97 1.61 -11.62 -9.49
N GLY A 98 1.90 -10.32 -9.66
CA GLY A 98 1.12 -9.24 -9.07
C GLY A 98 -0.30 -9.19 -9.62
N GLN A 99 -0.45 -9.25 -10.95
CA GLN A 99 -1.75 -9.27 -11.63
C GLN A 99 -2.61 -10.47 -11.20
N GLU A 100 -2.04 -11.67 -11.23
CA GLU A 100 -2.76 -12.91 -10.85
C GLU A 100 -3.08 -12.96 -9.34
N CYS A 101 -2.21 -12.39 -8.51
CA CYS A 101 -2.43 -12.22 -7.08
C CYS A 101 -3.66 -11.33 -6.82
N ALA A 102 -3.70 -10.15 -7.44
CA ALA A 102 -4.80 -9.22 -7.33
C ALA A 102 -6.11 -9.82 -7.87
N ALA A 103 -6.08 -10.41 -9.06
CA ALA A 103 -7.25 -11.05 -9.67
C ALA A 103 -7.83 -12.17 -8.80
N ALA A 104 -6.99 -12.94 -8.08
CA ALA A 104 -7.46 -13.96 -7.15
C ALA A 104 -8.19 -13.34 -5.96
N ALA A 105 -7.61 -12.34 -5.32
CA ALA A 105 -8.20 -11.66 -4.17
C ALA A 105 -9.50 -10.93 -4.54
N TYR A 106 -9.53 -10.25 -5.68
CA TYR A 106 -10.74 -9.55 -6.16
C TYR A 106 -11.89 -10.50 -6.47
N ARG A 107 -11.60 -11.62 -7.14
CA ARG A 107 -12.62 -12.64 -7.42
C ARG A 107 -13.22 -13.19 -6.14
N GLU A 108 -12.43 -13.47 -5.11
CA GLU A 108 -12.90 -13.93 -3.81
C GLU A 108 -13.74 -12.86 -3.10
N ALA A 109 -13.34 -11.58 -3.21
CA ALA A 109 -14.02 -10.43 -2.62
C ALA A 109 -15.24 -9.94 -3.43
N GLY A 110 -15.53 -10.50 -4.61
CA GLY A 110 -16.59 -10.04 -5.49
C GLY A 110 -16.36 -8.65 -6.09
N ILE A 111 -15.09 -8.22 -6.21
CA ILE A 111 -14.71 -6.94 -6.80
C ILE A 111 -14.54 -7.12 -8.31
N THR A 112 -15.15 -6.23 -9.08
CA THR A 112 -15.06 -6.19 -10.55
C THR A 112 -14.33 -4.96 -11.06
N ASP A 113 -14.39 -3.86 -10.34
CA ASP A 113 -13.68 -2.61 -10.62
C ASP A 113 -12.98 -2.09 -9.36
N PRO A 114 -11.75 -2.55 -9.07
CA PRO A 114 -11.05 -2.17 -7.85
C PRO A 114 -10.75 -0.67 -7.76
N GLY A 115 -10.63 0.05 -8.89
CA GLY A 115 -10.42 1.49 -8.91
C GLY A 115 -11.58 2.30 -8.35
N THR A 116 -12.79 1.73 -8.29
CA THR A 116 -13.99 2.38 -7.76
C THR A 116 -14.59 1.69 -6.54
N GLU A 117 -14.31 0.41 -6.35
CA GLU A 117 -14.87 -0.40 -5.28
C GLU A 117 -13.99 -0.49 -4.02
N VAL A 118 -12.76 0.03 -4.08
CA VAL A 118 -11.81 0.08 -2.96
C VAL A 118 -11.63 1.53 -2.52
N ASP A 119 -11.78 1.79 -1.24
CA ASP A 119 -11.74 3.15 -0.69
C ASP A 119 -10.32 3.62 -0.37
N VAL A 120 -9.42 2.71 -0.01
CA VAL A 120 -8.05 3.01 0.42
C VAL A 120 -7.13 1.82 0.22
N SER A 121 -5.85 2.08 -0.08
CA SER A 121 -4.87 1.02 -0.26
C SER A 121 -3.57 1.28 0.49
N GLU A 122 -3.08 0.23 1.16
CA GLU A 122 -1.78 0.18 1.82
C GLU A 122 -0.87 -0.74 1.00
N LEU A 123 -0.01 -0.14 0.17
CA LEU A 123 0.82 -0.84 -0.81
C LEU A 123 2.28 -0.87 -0.37
N TYR A 124 2.99 -1.95 -0.72
CA TYR A 124 4.43 -2.04 -0.52
C TYR A 124 5.17 -1.24 -1.60
N ILE A 125 5.57 -0.01 -1.27
CA ILE A 125 6.21 0.95 -2.17
C ILE A 125 7.59 1.31 -1.61
N PRO A 126 8.65 0.52 -1.90
CA PRO A 126 10.00 0.77 -1.37
C PRO A 126 10.72 1.91 -2.07
N TYR A 127 10.31 2.23 -3.29
CA TYR A 127 10.74 3.40 -4.06
C TYR A 127 9.51 4.09 -4.61
N SER A 128 9.55 5.42 -4.70
CA SER A 128 8.36 6.22 -5.04
C SER A 128 7.65 5.79 -6.33
N TRP A 129 8.40 5.41 -7.37
CA TRP A 129 7.85 4.99 -8.65
C TRP A 129 7.09 3.67 -8.62
N TYR A 130 7.20 2.88 -7.57
CA TYR A 130 6.37 1.69 -7.39
C TYR A 130 4.89 2.03 -7.15
N GLU A 131 4.54 3.26 -6.71
CA GLU A 131 3.13 3.63 -6.53
C GLU A 131 2.36 3.56 -7.85
N PRO A 132 2.68 4.36 -8.89
CA PRO A 132 1.98 4.27 -10.15
C PRO A 132 2.08 2.87 -10.79
N MET A 133 3.25 2.21 -10.67
CA MET A 133 3.43 0.85 -11.20
C MET A 133 2.50 -0.17 -10.55
N TRP A 134 2.40 -0.17 -9.22
CA TRP A 134 1.50 -1.11 -8.52
C TRP A 134 0.04 -0.79 -8.74
N MET A 135 -0.34 0.49 -8.83
CA MET A 135 -1.71 0.86 -9.15
C MET A 135 -2.16 0.25 -10.49
N GLU A 136 -1.30 0.29 -11.50
CA GLU A 136 -1.57 -0.34 -12.80
C GLU A 136 -1.53 -1.87 -12.70
N ASN A 137 -0.50 -2.43 -12.08
CA ASN A 137 -0.29 -3.88 -11.99
C ASN A 137 -1.43 -4.60 -11.29
N ILE A 138 -1.96 -4.02 -10.20
CA ILE A 138 -3.08 -4.61 -9.44
C ILE A 138 -4.45 -4.06 -9.84
N GLY A 139 -4.54 -3.28 -10.92
CA GLY A 139 -5.80 -2.85 -11.53
C GLY A 139 -6.52 -1.71 -10.82
N LEU A 140 -5.85 -0.95 -9.94
CA LEU A 140 -6.41 0.28 -9.33
C LEU A 140 -6.44 1.46 -10.31
N ALA A 141 -5.60 1.42 -11.33
CA ALA A 141 -5.56 2.37 -12.43
C ALA A 141 -5.43 1.62 -13.77
N PRO A 142 -5.98 2.14 -14.86
CA PRO A 142 -5.73 1.61 -16.19
C PRO A 142 -4.24 1.63 -16.54
N GLU A 143 -3.83 0.74 -17.42
CA GLU A 143 -2.44 0.69 -17.92
C GLU A 143 -1.99 2.05 -18.46
N SER A 144 -0.75 2.43 -18.16
CA SER A 144 -0.12 3.71 -18.53
C SER A 144 -0.81 4.96 -17.96
N SER A 145 -1.60 4.83 -16.90
CA SER A 145 -2.34 5.97 -16.29
C SER A 145 -2.09 6.18 -14.80
N GLY A 146 -1.39 5.29 -14.13
CA GLY A 146 -1.13 5.39 -12.68
C GLY A 146 -0.45 6.70 -12.28
N TRP A 147 0.45 7.21 -13.12
CA TRP A 147 1.10 8.50 -12.90
C TRP A 147 0.12 9.69 -12.89
N ARG A 148 -0.99 9.62 -13.65
CA ARG A 148 -2.01 10.69 -13.67
C ARG A 148 -2.76 10.78 -12.36
N ALA A 149 -3.06 9.65 -11.73
CA ALA A 149 -3.71 9.62 -10.43
C ALA A 149 -2.87 10.32 -9.36
N VAL A 150 -1.53 10.20 -9.45
CA VAL A 150 -0.60 10.94 -8.58
C VAL A 150 -0.60 12.44 -8.92
N ASP A 151 -0.46 12.78 -10.20
CA ASP A 151 -0.36 14.16 -10.69
C ASP A 151 -1.63 14.98 -10.38
N GLU A 152 -2.79 14.34 -10.49
CA GLU A 152 -4.11 14.92 -10.19
C GLU A 152 -4.44 14.89 -8.68
N GLY A 153 -3.55 14.38 -7.83
CA GLY A 153 -3.73 14.32 -6.38
C GLY A 153 -4.72 13.27 -5.89
N HIS A 154 -5.14 12.34 -6.75
CA HIS A 154 -6.12 11.30 -6.37
C HIS A 154 -5.58 10.35 -5.32
N THR A 155 -4.26 10.12 -5.26
CA THR A 155 -3.60 9.21 -4.32
C THR A 155 -3.19 9.88 -3.01
N ALA A 156 -3.28 11.21 -2.92
CA ALA A 156 -2.96 11.95 -1.70
C ALA A 156 -3.98 11.69 -0.59
N PHE A 157 -3.61 12.00 0.65
CA PHE A 157 -4.54 11.96 1.78
C PHE A 157 -5.73 12.91 1.53
N GLY A 158 -6.95 12.36 1.59
CA GLY A 158 -8.17 13.09 1.21
C GLY A 158 -8.46 13.13 -0.30
N GLY A 159 -7.61 12.52 -1.11
CA GLY A 159 -7.88 12.30 -2.54
C GLY A 159 -8.95 11.22 -2.78
N ARG A 160 -9.23 10.95 -4.04
CA ARG A 160 -10.30 10.00 -4.42
C ARG A 160 -9.97 8.55 -4.02
N HIS A 161 -8.70 8.16 -4.06
CA HIS A 161 -8.22 6.82 -3.68
C HIS A 161 -6.88 6.93 -2.94
N PRO A 162 -6.90 7.27 -1.64
CA PRO A 162 -5.67 7.47 -0.88
C PRO A 162 -4.78 6.22 -0.87
N ILE A 163 -3.51 6.42 -1.19
CA ILE A 163 -2.49 5.38 -1.12
C ILE A 163 -1.58 5.64 0.08
N ASN A 164 -1.37 4.61 0.89
CA ASN A 164 -0.51 4.67 2.07
C ASN A 164 -0.80 5.87 2.99
N PRO A 165 -2.05 6.06 3.46
CA PRO A 165 -2.34 7.09 4.45
C PRO A 165 -1.53 6.94 5.73
N SER A 166 -1.03 5.72 6.03
CA SER A 166 -0.11 5.45 7.14
C SER A 166 1.30 6.04 6.97
N GLY A 167 1.64 6.58 5.78
CA GLY A 167 3.00 6.95 5.38
C GLY A 167 3.75 5.83 4.67
N GLY A 168 3.24 4.61 4.74
CA GLY A 168 3.73 3.47 3.99
C GLY A 168 5.20 3.12 4.22
N VAL A 169 5.73 2.39 3.26
CA VAL A 169 7.11 1.87 3.28
C VAL A 169 8.16 2.97 3.17
N LEU A 170 7.85 4.06 2.45
CA LEU A 170 8.77 5.20 2.33
C LEU A 170 9.02 5.91 3.67
N SER A 171 8.16 5.73 4.66
CA SER A 171 8.31 6.32 5.99
C SER A 171 8.61 5.31 7.11
N GLY A 172 8.71 4.02 6.76
CA GLY A 172 9.10 2.98 7.72
C GLY A 172 9.12 1.60 7.07
N ASN A 173 10.29 0.95 7.02
CA ASN A 173 10.47 -0.34 6.35
C ASN A 173 11.21 -1.36 7.24
N PRO A 174 10.56 -1.91 8.27
CA PRO A 174 11.06 -3.11 8.95
C PRO A 174 10.82 -4.33 8.06
N THR A 175 11.76 -4.61 7.17
CA THR A 175 11.61 -5.46 5.97
C THR A 175 10.85 -6.77 6.20
N GLY A 176 11.12 -7.49 7.31
CA GLY A 176 10.44 -8.75 7.62
C GLY A 176 8.99 -8.59 8.08
N ALA A 177 8.60 -7.42 8.59
CA ALA A 177 7.26 -7.15 9.11
C ALA A 177 6.40 -6.30 8.17
N THR A 178 6.99 -5.64 7.18
CA THR A 178 6.34 -4.58 6.39
C THR A 178 5.09 -5.07 5.65
N GLY A 179 5.09 -6.29 5.12
CA GLY A 179 3.91 -6.86 4.47
C GLY A 179 2.74 -7.01 5.44
N LEU A 180 2.99 -7.50 6.66
CA LEU A 180 1.95 -7.61 7.69
C LEU A 180 1.49 -6.23 8.19
N LEU A 181 2.36 -5.23 8.21
CA LEU A 181 1.99 -3.84 8.51
C LEU A 181 1.00 -3.29 7.48
N ARG A 182 1.18 -3.57 6.18
CA ARG A 182 0.22 -3.14 5.15
C ARG A 182 -1.16 -3.77 5.37
N PHE A 183 -1.21 -5.04 5.74
CA PHE A 183 -2.46 -5.68 6.13
C PHE A 183 -3.08 -5.06 7.38
N ALA A 184 -2.28 -4.83 8.43
CA ALA A 184 -2.76 -4.26 9.69
C ALA A 184 -3.30 -2.84 9.50
N GLU A 185 -2.60 -1.99 8.74
CA GLU A 185 -3.06 -0.62 8.43
C GLU A 185 -4.36 -0.63 7.62
N ALA A 186 -4.47 -1.47 6.59
CA ALA A 186 -5.73 -1.66 5.84
C ALA A 186 -6.87 -2.09 6.77
N ALA A 187 -6.59 -3.02 7.70
CA ALA A 187 -7.58 -3.45 8.69
C ALA A 187 -7.96 -2.35 9.68
N LEU A 188 -7.04 -1.49 10.09
CA LEU A 188 -7.34 -0.33 10.93
C LEU A 188 -8.24 0.67 10.22
N GLN A 189 -8.00 0.92 8.93
CA GLN A 189 -8.82 1.83 8.12
C GLN A 189 -10.30 1.39 8.09
N VAL A 190 -10.59 0.15 7.73
CA VAL A 190 -12.00 -0.34 7.66
C VAL A 190 -12.67 -0.49 9.03
N ARG A 191 -11.89 -0.49 10.10
CA ARG A 191 -12.39 -0.52 11.49
C ARG A 191 -12.63 0.86 12.08
N GLY A 192 -12.26 1.95 11.39
CA GLY A 192 -12.30 3.30 11.94
C GLY A 192 -11.30 3.52 13.10
N LEU A 193 -10.17 2.80 13.10
CA LEU A 193 -9.19 2.78 14.18
C LEU A 193 -7.79 3.27 13.76
N ALA A 194 -7.66 3.88 12.59
CA ALA A 194 -6.39 4.37 12.06
C ALA A 194 -5.95 5.73 12.67
N GLY A 195 -6.70 6.29 13.62
CA GLY A 195 -6.32 7.55 14.29
C GLY A 195 -6.31 8.74 13.32
N GLU A 196 -5.26 9.58 13.38
CA GLU A 196 -5.19 10.80 12.57
C GLU A 196 -4.97 10.55 11.07
N HIS A 197 -4.54 9.35 10.68
CA HIS A 197 -4.44 8.94 9.26
C HIS A 197 -5.65 8.13 8.78
N GLN A 198 -6.76 8.20 9.50
CA GLN A 198 -8.02 7.58 9.11
C GLN A 198 -8.59 8.23 7.85
N VAL A 199 -8.89 7.42 6.85
CA VAL A 199 -9.66 7.82 5.68
C VAL A 199 -11.15 7.74 6.01
N ASP A 200 -11.83 8.88 5.93
CA ASP A 200 -13.24 8.95 6.28
C ASP A 200 -14.09 8.05 5.38
N GLY A 201 -14.97 7.28 6.02
CA GLY A 201 -15.91 6.41 5.31
C GLY A 201 -15.29 5.17 4.67
N ALA A 202 -14.03 4.85 4.93
CA ALA A 202 -13.38 3.65 4.40
C ALA A 202 -14.10 2.38 4.84
N ARG A 203 -14.66 1.63 3.90
CA ARG A 203 -15.38 0.38 4.11
C ARG A 203 -14.64 -0.82 3.55
N ARG A 204 -13.86 -0.60 2.50
CA ARG A 204 -13.09 -1.64 1.82
C ARG A 204 -11.67 -1.16 1.56
N ALA A 205 -10.71 -1.94 2.01
CA ALA A 205 -9.30 -1.59 1.89
C ALA A 205 -8.47 -2.74 1.32
N ILE A 206 -7.36 -2.40 0.69
CA ILE A 206 -6.34 -3.35 0.22
C ILE A 206 -5.09 -3.21 1.06
N GLY A 207 -4.53 -4.36 1.48
CA GLY A 207 -3.14 -4.50 1.91
C GLY A 207 -2.35 -5.28 0.88
N HIS A 208 -1.23 -4.75 0.41
CA HIS A 208 -0.38 -5.41 -0.58
C HIS A 208 1.05 -5.54 -0.07
N ALA A 209 1.64 -6.69 -0.29
CA ALA A 209 3.04 -6.99 0.03
C ALA A 209 3.76 -7.52 -1.21
N MET A 210 5.04 -7.15 -1.33
CA MET A 210 5.94 -7.62 -2.35
C MET A 210 7.28 -7.97 -1.72
N GLY A 211 7.97 -8.95 -2.30
CA GLY A 211 9.31 -9.35 -1.89
C GLY A 211 10.13 -9.91 -3.05
N GLY A 212 11.45 -10.08 -2.82
CA GLY A 212 12.33 -10.74 -3.77
C GLY A 212 12.43 -10.04 -5.14
N ALA A 213 12.53 -8.70 -5.15
CA ALA A 213 12.55 -7.92 -6.39
C ALA A 213 11.37 -8.30 -7.31
N SER A 214 10.16 -8.03 -6.86
CA SER A 214 8.89 -8.35 -7.55
C SER A 214 8.66 -9.85 -7.82
N GLN A 215 9.30 -10.72 -7.03
CA GLN A 215 9.11 -12.17 -7.18
C GLN A 215 7.86 -12.66 -6.45
N PHE A 216 7.66 -12.21 -5.20
CA PHE A 216 6.57 -12.67 -4.35
C PHE A 216 5.54 -11.56 -4.20
N HIS A 217 4.28 -11.86 -4.43
CA HIS A 217 3.17 -10.94 -4.23
C HIS A 217 2.11 -11.56 -3.32
N ALA A 218 1.63 -10.76 -2.38
CA ALA A 218 0.47 -11.08 -1.57
C ALA A 218 -0.45 -9.87 -1.50
N LEU A 219 -1.76 -10.09 -1.61
CA LEU A 219 -2.78 -9.05 -1.54
C LEU A 219 -3.97 -9.54 -0.74
N TRP A 220 -4.46 -8.67 0.14
CA TRP A 220 -5.66 -8.90 0.93
C TRP A 220 -6.67 -7.80 0.66
N VAL A 221 -7.92 -8.20 0.51
CA VAL A 221 -9.06 -7.29 0.56
C VAL A 221 -9.71 -7.46 1.93
N VAL A 222 -9.86 -6.36 2.64
CA VAL A 222 -10.54 -6.34 3.94
C VAL A 222 -11.71 -5.36 3.91
N GLY A 223 -12.75 -5.64 4.69
CA GLY A 223 -13.93 -4.81 4.76
C GLY A 223 -14.45 -4.63 6.18
N SER A 224 -15.26 -3.57 6.38
CA SER A 224 -15.93 -3.27 7.64
C SER A 224 -17.14 -4.19 7.89
N GLU A 225 -17.73 -4.73 6.84
CA GLU A 225 -18.87 -5.62 6.89
C GLU A 225 -18.47 -7.04 6.48
N LYS A 226 -19.22 -8.03 6.91
CA LYS A 226 -19.01 -9.42 6.49
C LYS A 226 -19.34 -9.56 5.00
N PRO A 227 -18.54 -10.34 4.20
CA PRO A 227 -18.82 -10.63 2.80
C PRO A 227 -20.13 -11.39 2.62
#